data_60fc4540db4516c6b6e32e389417cbb4
#
_entry.id   60fc4540db4516c6b6e32e389417cbb4
#
_cell.length_a   1.000
_cell.length_b   1.000
_cell.length_c   1.000
_cell.angle_alpha   90.00
_cell.angle_beta   90.00
_cell.angle_gamma   90.00
#
_symmetry.space_group_name_H-M   'P 1'
#
loop_
_entity.id
_entity.type
_entity.pdbx_description
1 polymer ?
#
loop_
_entity_poly.entity_id
_entity_poly.type
_entity_poly.pdbx_seq_one_letter_code
_entity_poly.pdbx_strand_id
1 'polypeptide(L)'
;NKGCYTNGLKKKEKEFQIKNNKIYVLENKFEPFIKFIDNNFKIKIRYINHAFLIIESDTFKFATDPWALGPAFNTGWWLKQKTKDDWIEKLNQVDFIYISHNHPDHLHPLTLSKVDKNIPIVVPKFNLDSAGKYMESLGFKNIFRLEFLKDYKFKDTNLNICLLKSGDFREDSGIYFSIGKFTSLFDVDSNMINFDKVPKV
;
A
#
# COMPACT_ATOMS: atom_id res chain seq x y z
N ASN A 1 2.75 -3.97 23.57
CA ASN A 1 2.83 -3.68 22.14
C ASN A 1 3.42 -4.90 21.45
N LYS A 2 2.59 -5.90 21.18
CA LYS A 2 2.97 -7.02 20.35
C LYS A 2 2.47 -6.67 18.95
N GLY A 3 3.38 -6.17 18.10
CA GLY A 3 3.16 -6.12 16.68
C GLY A 3 2.67 -7.48 16.20
N CYS A 4 1.81 -7.51 15.22
CA CYS A 4 1.29 -8.73 14.62
C CYS A 4 2.44 -9.43 13.89
N TYR A 5 3.31 -10.07 14.66
CA TYR A 5 4.36 -10.93 14.13
C TYR A 5 3.70 -12.24 13.76
N THR A 6 3.61 -12.54 12.51
CA THR A 6 3.42 -13.91 12.08
C THR A 6 4.62 -14.71 12.55
N ASN A 7 4.50 -15.31 13.73
CA ASN A 7 5.51 -16.18 14.28
C ASN A 7 5.82 -17.27 13.27
N GLY A 8 7.04 -17.21 12.73
CA GLY A 8 7.79 -18.37 12.32
C GLY A 8 7.08 -19.36 11.40
N LEU A 9 6.45 -18.90 10.31
CA LEU A 9 6.11 -19.80 9.21
C LEU A 9 7.40 -20.22 8.50
N LYS A 10 8.10 -21.19 9.16
CA LYS A 10 9.06 -22.01 8.47
C LYS A 10 8.30 -22.78 7.37
N LYS A 11 8.58 -22.44 6.11
CA LYS A 11 8.43 -23.30 4.95
C LYS A 11 7.03 -23.79 4.58
N LYS A 12 6.08 -22.86 4.34
CA LYS A 12 5.06 -23.05 3.27
C LYS A 12 4.38 -21.71 3.07
N GLU A 13 4.65 -21.09 1.97
CA GLU A 13 3.93 -19.91 1.52
C GLU A 13 2.49 -20.32 1.24
N LYS A 14 1.53 -19.68 1.91
CA LYS A 14 0.11 -20.00 1.76
C LYS A 14 -0.56 -18.95 0.89
N GLU A 15 -1.18 -19.37 -0.17
CA GLU A 15 -2.06 -18.56 -0.98
C GLU A 15 -3.46 -18.55 -0.35
N PHE A 16 -4.05 -17.37 -0.19
CA PHE A 16 -5.43 -17.21 0.27
C PHE A 16 -6.32 -16.92 -0.93
N GLN A 17 -7.33 -17.74 -1.14
CA GLN A 17 -8.35 -17.50 -2.15
C GLN A 17 -9.69 -17.25 -1.47
N ILE A 18 -10.33 -16.13 -1.79
CA ILE A 18 -11.70 -15.86 -1.35
C ILE A 18 -12.63 -16.21 -2.51
N LYS A 19 -13.53 -17.16 -2.28
CA LYS A 19 -14.54 -17.59 -3.24
C LYS A 19 -15.89 -17.71 -2.53
N ASN A 20 -16.93 -17.10 -3.08
CA ASN A 20 -18.28 -17.09 -2.48
C ASN A 20 -18.26 -16.65 -1.00
N ASN A 21 -17.57 -15.56 -0.68
CA ASN A 21 -17.37 -15.02 0.68
C ASN A 21 -16.69 -15.99 1.67
N LYS A 22 -15.99 -16.99 1.18
CA LYS A 22 -15.15 -17.90 1.99
C LYS A 22 -13.69 -17.75 1.63
N ILE A 23 -12.86 -17.73 2.66
CA ILE A 23 -11.40 -17.67 2.49
C ILE A 23 -10.89 -19.10 2.33
N TYR A 24 -10.23 -19.36 1.22
CA TYR A 24 -9.49 -20.61 0.97
C TYR A 24 -8.01 -20.33 1.05
N VAL A 25 -7.28 -21.14 1.79
CA VAL A 25 -5.83 -21.08 1.87
C VAL A 25 -5.28 -22.04 0.82
N LEU A 26 -4.62 -21.51 -0.20
CA LEU A 26 -3.92 -22.29 -1.21
C LEU A 26 -2.43 -22.30 -0.86
N GLU A 27 -1.84 -23.50 -0.76
CA GLU A 27 -0.39 -23.62 -0.59
C GLU A 27 0.30 -23.41 -1.94
N ASN A 28 0.99 -22.29 -2.11
CA ASN A 28 1.79 -22.05 -3.30
C ASN A 28 3.26 -21.72 -2.94
N LYS A 29 4.18 -22.16 -3.77
CA LYS A 29 5.61 -22.22 -3.41
C LYS A 29 6.36 -20.88 -3.49
N PHE A 30 5.78 -19.77 -3.99
CA PHE A 30 6.61 -18.65 -4.43
C PHE A 30 6.22 -17.23 -4.05
N GLU A 31 4.97 -16.88 -3.70
CA GLU A 31 4.62 -15.51 -3.26
C GLU A 31 3.41 -15.50 -2.33
N PRO A 32 3.47 -14.81 -1.16
CA PRO A 32 2.28 -14.60 -0.36
C PRO A 32 1.37 -13.57 -1.08
N PHE A 33 0.21 -14.00 -1.51
CA PHE A 33 -0.80 -13.11 -2.07
C PHE A 33 -2.21 -13.51 -1.65
N ILE A 34 -3.06 -12.52 -1.52
CA ILE A 34 -4.49 -12.70 -1.34
C ILE A 34 -5.14 -12.53 -2.71
N LYS A 35 -5.92 -13.51 -3.12
CA LYS A 35 -6.66 -13.48 -4.37
C LYS A 35 -8.15 -13.46 -4.10
N PHE A 36 -8.80 -12.39 -4.47
CA PHE A 36 -10.24 -12.28 -4.46
C PHE A 36 -10.77 -12.50 -5.87
N ILE A 37 -11.67 -13.47 -6.04
CA ILE A 37 -12.31 -13.77 -7.31
C ILE A 37 -13.82 -13.70 -7.10
N ASP A 38 -14.45 -12.68 -7.66
CA ASP A 38 -15.88 -12.66 -7.92
C ASP A 38 -16.10 -12.99 -9.42
N ASN A 39 -17.32 -13.35 -9.81
CA ASN A 39 -17.64 -13.70 -11.20
C ASN A 39 -17.32 -12.56 -12.21
N ASN A 40 -17.13 -11.33 -11.74
CA ASN A 40 -16.96 -10.14 -12.56
C ASN A 40 -15.60 -9.43 -12.43
N PHE A 41 -14.73 -9.80 -11.46
CA PHE A 41 -13.41 -9.17 -11.31
C PHE A 41 -12.46 -10.01 -10.49
N LYS A 42 -11.16 -9.81 -10.73
CA LYS A 42 -10.07 -10.45 -10.00
C LYS A 42 -9.26 -9.39 -9.28
N ILE A 43 -8.98 -9.62 -8.01
CA ILE A 43 -8.09 -8.78 -7.22
C ILE A 43 -6.97 -9.64 -6.68
N LYS A 44 -5.77 -9.11 -6.74
CA LYS A 44 -4.58 -9.73 -6.20
C LYS A 44 -3.84 -8.72 -5.35
N ILE A 45 -3.61 -9.05 -4.08
CA ILE A 45 -2.80 -8.26 -3.16
C ILE A 45 -1.51 -9.02 -2.93
N ARG A 46 -0.38 -8.44 -3.36
CA ARG A 46 0.96 -9.00 -3.15
C ARG A 46 1.61 -8.30 -1.97
N TYR A 47 2.01 -9.06 -0.98
CA TYR A 47 2.90 -8.57 0.06
C TYR A 47 4.34 -8.65 -0.45
N ILE A 48 5.01 -7.51 -0.53
CA ILE A 48 6.41 -7.44 -0.97
C ILE A 48 7.32 -7.45 0.25
N ASN A 49 7.16 -6.46 1.14
CA ASN A 49 7.89 -6.38 2.41
C ASN A 49 7.31 -5.24 3.27
N HIS A 50 7.38 -5.34 4.61
CA HIS A 50 6.89 -4.31 5.54
C HIS A 50 5.49 -3.80 5.17
N ALA A 51 5.31 -2.49 4.93
CA ALA A 51 4.09 -1.85 4.47
C ALA A 51 3.98 -1.79 2.93
N PHE A 52 4.93 -2.38 2.20
CA PHE A 52 4.95 -2.43 0.75
C PHE A 52 4.06 -3.54 0.22
N LEU A 53 2.87 -3.16 -0.22
CA LEU A 53 1.93 -4.01 -0.94
C LEU A 53 1.85 -3.58 -2.40
N ILE A 54 1.46 -4.50 -3.29
CA ILE A 54 0.98 -4.19 -4.64
C ILE A 54 -0.42 -4.77 -4.77
N ILE A 55 -1.38 -3.90 -5.01
CA ILE A 55 -2.77 -4.21 -5.26
C ILE A 55 -3.01 -4.17 -6.77
N GLU A 56 -3.50 -5.27 -7.31
CA GLU A 56 -3.64 -5.49 -8.75
C GLU A 56 -5.04 -5.97 -9.08
N SER A 57 -5.67 -5.36 -10.07
CA SER A 57 -6.90 -5.83 -10.71
C SER A 57 -6.68 -5.98 -12.22
N ASP A 58 -7.74 -6.34 -12.94
CA ASP A 58 -7.67 -6.44 -14.41
C ASP A 58 -7.48 -5.06 -15.10
N THR A 59 -7.80 -3.95 -14.42
CA THR A 59 -7.82 -2.60 -15.00
C THR A 59 -6.84 -1.61 -14.37
N PHE A 60 -6.20 -1.95 -13.26
CA PHE A 60 -5.24 -1.06 -12.59
C PHE A 60 -4.34 -1.83 -11.63
N LYS A 61 -3.23 -1.17 -11.25
CA LYS A 61 -2.30 -1.59 -10.20
C LYS A 61 -1.88 -0.39 -9.38
N PHE A 62 -1.77 -0.55 -8.07
CA PHE A 62 -1.10 0.46 -7.25
C PHE A 62 -0.28 -0.17 -6.15
N ALA A 63 0.70 0.57 -5.66
CA ALA A 63 1.57 0.15 -4.57
C ALA A 63 1.38 1.05 -3.34
N THR A 64 1.71 0.51 -2.17
CA THR A 64 1.73 1.25 -0.91
C THR A 64 3.14 1.26 -0.33
N ASP A 65 3.56 2.39 0.21
CA ASP A 65 4.72 2.59 1.10
C ASP A 65 5.95 1.72 0.78
N PRO A 66 6.59 1.87 -0.39
CA PRO A 66 7.62 0.95 -0.84
C PRO A 66 8.93 1.10 -0.07
N TRP A 67 9.23 0.09 0.76
CA TRP A 67 10.54 -0.13 1.35
C TRP A 67 11.07 -1.50 0.94
N ALA A 68 12.08 -1.53 0.07
CA ALA A 68 12.63 -2.74 -0.54
C ALA A 68 14.13 -2.94 -0.30
N LEU A 69 14.86 -1.89 0.04
CA LEU A 69 16.32 -1.89 0.11
C LEU A 69 16.82 -1.24 1.41
N GLY A 70 17.93 -1.78 1.96
CA GLY A 70 18.68 -1.13 3.04
C GLY A 70 17.89 -0.91 4.33
N PRO A 71 18.48 -0.18 5.27
CA PRO A 71 17.86 0.12 6.55
C PRO A 71 17.04 1.40 6.52
N ALA A 72 16.09 1.51 7.46
CA ALA A 72 15.40 2.74 7.83
C ALA A 72 15.91 3.29 9.16
N PHE A 73 15.53 4.52 9.53
CA PHE A 73 15.85 5.18 10.80
C PHE A 73 17.35 5.12 11.14
N ASN A 74 18.22 5.64 10.24
CA ASN A 74 19.67 5.66 10.44
C ASN A 74 20.26 4.31 10.87
N THR A 75 19.86 3.24 10.18
CA THR A 75 20.27 1.85 10.46
C THR A 75 19.61 1.19 11.69
N GLY A 76 18.71 1.87 12.36
CA GLY A 76 18.00 1.30 13.51
C GLY A 76 17.05 0.17 13.14
N TRP A 77 16.47 0.21 11.94
CA TRP A 77 15.51 -0.79 11.46
C TRP A 77 15.99 -1.44 10.18
N TRP A 78 15.81 -2.76 10.10
CA TRP A 78 16.13 -3.57 8.92
C TRP A 78 14.95 -4.41 8.52
N LEU A 79 14.79 -4.61 7.20
CA LEU A 79 13.83 -5.57 6.68
C LEU A 79 14.12 -6.96 7.24
N LYS A 80 13.10 -7.64 7.75
CA LYS A 80 13.20 -8.98 8.30
C LYS A 80 13.68 -10.02 7.29
N GLN A 81 13.38 -9.78 6.02
CA GLN A 81 13.76 -10.65 4.90
C GLN A 81 14.25 -9.81 3.72
N LYS A 82 15.16 -10.36 2.93
CA LYS A 82 15.58 -9.74 1.67
C LYS A 82 14.37 -9.65 0.73
N THR A 83 14.13 -8.48 0.15
CA THR A 83 13.14 -8.29 -0.90
C THR A 83 13.60 -9.03 -2.16
N LYS A 84 12.68 -9.67 -2.90
CA LYS A 84 13.00 -10.34 -4.17
C LYS A 84 13.52 -9.34 -5.18
N ASP A 85 14.47 -9.75 -6.01
CA ASP A 85 15.20 -8.84 -6.91
C ASP A 85 14.30 -8.21 -8.01
N ASP A 86 13.14 -8.81 -8.30
CA ASP A 86 12.14 -8.32 -9.27
C ASP A 86 11.20 -7.22 -8.73
N TRP A 87 11.41 -6.74 -7.50
CA TRP A 87 10.55 -5.73 -6.88
C TRP A 87 10.48 -4.44 -7.68
N ILE A 88 11.58 -4.02 -8.31
CA ILE A 88 11.65 -2.78 -9.06
C ILE A 88 10.84 -2.86 -10.36
N GLU A 89 10.90 -3.99 -11.06
CA GLU A 89 10.12 -4.22 -12.27
C GLU A 89 8.63 -4.19 -11.94
N LYS A 90 8.23 -4.84 -10.86
CA LYS A 90 6.84 -4.84 -10.38
C LYS A 90 6.37 -3.45 -9.98
N LEU A 91 7.22 -2.69 -9.27
CA LEU A 91 6.88 -1.35 -8.82
C LEU A 91 6.79 -0.36 -9.99
N ASN A 92 7.65 -0.48 -10.99
CA ASN A 92 7.60 0.38 -12.17
C ASN A 92 6.42 0.08 -13.13
N GLN A 93 5.63 -0.96 -12.87
CA GLN A 93 4.42 -1.30 -13.63
C GLN A 93 3.12 -0.84 -12.95
N VAL A 94 3.19 -0.12 -11.83
CA VAL A 94 1.98 0.38 -11.16
C VAL A 94 1.50 1.68 -11.78
N ASP A 95 0.20 1.93 -11.70
CA ASP A 95 -0.43 3.16 -12.17
C ASP A 95 -0.17 4.34 -11.22
N PHE A 96 0.01 4.05 -9.92
CA PHE A 96 0.44 5.01 -8.92
C PHE A 96 1.04 4.34 -7.68
N ILE A 97 1.76 5.13 -6.89
CA ILE A 97 2.27 4.74 -5.58
C ILE A 97 1.59 5.63 -4.51
N TYR A 98 0.97 5.01 -3.53
CA TYR A 98 0.48 5.68 -2.33
C TYR A 98 1.57 5.72 -1.27
N ILE A 99 1.81 6.91 -0.71
CA ILE A 99 2.69 7.12 0.44
C ILE A 99 1.83 7.64 1.59
N SER A 100 1.73 6.87 2.66
CA SER A 100 0.87 7.17 3.80
C SER A 100 1.36 8.35 4.63
N HIS A 101 2.68 8.43 4.84
CA HIS A 101 3.34 9.47 5.62
C HIS A 101 4.86 9.49 5.37
N ASN A 102 5.58 10.36 6.06
CA ASN A 102 7.01 10.64 5.78
C ASN A 102 8.01 9.87 6.62
N HIS A 103 7.61 8.82 7.35
CA HIS A 103 8.59 8.00 8.07
C HIS A 103 9.45 7.19 7.10
N PRO A 104 10.75 6.97 7.43
CA PRO A 104 11.71 6.36 6.52
C PRO A 104 11.43 4.90 6.13
N ASP A 105 10.58 4.20 6.85
CA ASP A 105 10.15 2.83 6.55
C ASP A 105 8.88 2.77 5.67
N HIS A 106 8.28 3.92 5.37
CA HIS A 106 7.15 4.11 4.45
C HIS A 106 7.57 4.94 3.24
N LEU A 107 8.12 6.12 3.45
CA LEU A 107 8.74 6.94 2.43
C LEU A 107 10.25 6.66 2.42
N HIS A 108 10.67 5.54 1.82
CA HIS A 108 12.05 5.06 1.90
C HIS A 108 12.92 5.64 0.78
N PRO A 109 13.88 6.56 1.09
CA PRO A 109 14.62 7.31 0.06
C PRO A 109 15.42 6.42 -0.88
N LEU A 110 16.13 5.42 -0.34
CA LEU A 110 16.97 4.53 -1.14
C LEU A 110 16.14 3.67 -2.12
N THR A 111 14.99 3.17 -1.69
CA THR A 111 14.06 2.45 -2.56
C THR A 111 13.52 3.38 -3.63
N LEU A 112 12.99 4.54 -3.22
CA LEU A 112 12.37 5.51 -4.12
C LEU A 112 13.36 6.13 -5.11
N SER A 113 14.65 6.22 -4.77
CA SER A 113 15.69 6.69 -5.71
C SER A 113 15.80 5.84 -6.98
N LYS A 114 15.42 4.55 -6.91
CA LYS A 114 15.48 3.59 -8.03
C LYS A 114 14.22 3.55 -8.87
N VAL A 115 13.13 4.13 -8.38
CA VAL A 115 11.79 4.10 -9.03
C VAL A 115 11.73 5.12 -10.16
N ASP A 116 11.00 4.79 -11.25
CA ASP A 116 10.71 5.73 -12.33
C ASP A 116 9.99 6.98 -11.79
N LYS A 117 10.55 8.15 -12.08
CA LYS A 117 10.04 9.43 -11.58
C LYS A 117 8.78 9.94 -12.29
N ASN A 118 8.36 9.27 -13.34
CA ASN A 118 7.11 9.57 -14.04
C ASN A 118 5.90 8.86 -13.43
N ILE A 119 6.10 7.85 -12.57
CA ILE A 119 5.01 7.17 -11.87
C ILE A 119 4.26 8.18 -11.00
N PRO A 120 2.94 8.26 -11.10
CA PRO A 120 2.11 9.10 -10.24
C PRO A 120 2.26 8.73 -8.76
N ILE A 121 2.38 9.73 -7.91
CA ILE A 121 2.44 9.58 -6.46
C ILE A 121 1.15 10.14 -5.85
N VAL A 122 0.52 9.37 -5.01
CA VAL A 122 -0.63 9.78 -4.21
C VAL A 122 -0.17 9.96 -2.76
N VAL A 123 -0.37 11.15 -2.22
CA VAL A 123 -0.07 11.48 -0.83
C VAL A 123 -1.28 12.15 -0.16
N PRO A 124 -1.46 12.01 1.16
CA PRO A 124 -2.47 12.77 1.88
C PRO A 124 -2.12 14.26 1.91
N LYS A 125 -3.15 15.10 1.82
CA LYS A 125 -3.01 16.56 1.92
C LYS A 125 -2.94 16.98 3.39
N PHE A 126 -1.75 16.93 3.96
CA PHE A 126 -1.45 17.48 5.27
C PHE A 126 -1.06 18.97 5.18
N ASN A 127 -1.16 19.68 6.31
CA ASN A 127 -0.82 21.12 6.36
C ASN A 127 0.66 21.37 6.07
N LEU A 128 1.56 20.55 6.58
CA LEU A 128 3.01 20.68 6.37
C LEU A 128 3.45 20.15 5.00
N ASP A 129 2.66 19.23 4.41
CA ASP A 129 2.95 18.58 3.12
C ASP A 129 4.35 17.95 3.06
N SER A 130 4.78 17.35 4.17
CA SER A 130 6.14 16.82 4.30
C SER A 130 6.42 15.71 3.30
N ALA A 131 5.48 14.77 3.12
CA ALA A 131 5.63 13.69 2.15
C ALA A 131 5.64 14.19 0.70
N GLY A 132 4.72 15.08 0.32
CA GLY A 132 4.65 15.63 -1.03
C GLY A 132 5.91 16.39 -1.41
N LYS A 133 6.38 17.31 -0.57
CA LYS A 133 7.63 18.05 -0.79
C LYS A 133 8.85 17.16 -0.88
N TYR A 134 8.88 16.11 -0.06
CA TYR A 134 10.00 15.17 -0.12
C TYR A 134 10.00 14.37 -1.42
N MET A 135 8.84 13.92 -1.90
CA MET A 135 8.72 13.26 -3.21
C MET A 135 9.14 14.17 -4.37
N GLU A 136 8.82 15.47 -4.31
CA GLU A 136 9.33 16.47 -5.27
C GLU A 136 10.86 16.54 -5.23
N SER A 137 11.45 16.57 -4.03
CA SER A 137 12.91 16.61 -3.88
C SER A 137 13.61 15.37 -4.42
N LEU A 138 12.94 14.22 -4.45
CA LEU A 138 13.42 12.99 -5.08
C LEU A 138 13.24 12.97 -6.62
N GLY A 139 12.64 14.02 -7.19
CA GLY A 139 12.46 14.19 -8.62
C GLY A 139 11.18 13.62 -9.21
N PHE A 140 10.21 13.19 -8.40
CA PHE A 140 8.90 12.79 -8.91
C PHE A 140 8.13 13.99 -9.45
N LYS A 141 7.48 13.80 -10.60
CA LYS A 141 6.86 14.90 -11.36
C LYS A 141 5.34 14.99 -11.14
N ASN A 142 4.70 13.87 -10.89
CA ASN A 142 3.25 13.74 -10.83
C ASN A 142 2.82 13.42 -9.39
N ILE A 143 2.61 14.42 -8.56
CA ILE A 143 2.26 14.25 -7.15
C ILE A 143 0.84 14.76 -6.89
N PHE A 144 -0.05 13.85 -6.51
CA PHE A 144 -1.45 14.11 -6.22
C PHE A 144 -1.68 14.15 -4.71
N ARG A 145 -2.03 15.32 -4.20
CA ARG A 145 -2.33 15.56 -2.79
C ARG A 145 -3.83 15.42 -2.58
N LEU A 146 -4.26 14.30 -2.02
CA LEU A 146 -5.68 14.00 -1.85
C LEU A 146 -6.16 14.45 -0.47
N GLU A 147 -7.35 15.04 -0.44
CA GLU A 147 -8.01 15.46 0.79
C GLU A 147 -8.62 14.25 1.51
N PHE A 148 -8.68 14.33 2.84
CA PHE A 148 -9.26 13.29 3.66
C PHE A 148 -10.79 13.24 3.53
N LEU A 149 -11.35 12.05 3.70
CA LEU A 149 -12.78 11.80 3.70
C LEU A 149 -13.50 12.21 2.40
N LYS A 150 -12.76 12.24 1.30
CA LYS A 150 -13.30 12.42 -0.05
C LYS A 150 -13.10 11.15 -0.87
N ASP A 151 -14.12 10.79 -1.64
CA ASP A 151 -14.06 9.68 -2.59
C ASP A 151 -13.42 10.13 -3.90
N TYR A 152 -12.40 9.42 -4.32
CA TYR A 152 -11.71 9.63 -5.59
C TYR A 152 -11.92 8.40 -6.48
N LYS A 153 -12.62 8.61 -7.60
CA LYS A 153 -12.87 7.59 -8.61
C LYS A 153 -11.84 7.68 -9.72
N PHE A 154 -11.22 6.56 -10.02
CA PHE A 154 -10.27 6.49 -11.13
C PHE A 154 -11.02 6.20 -12.43
N LYS A 155 -10.83 7.10 -13.42
CA LYS A 155 -11.51 6.99 -14.70
C LYS A 155 -11.17 5.65 -15.39
N ASP A 156 -12.17 5.09 -16.04
CA ASP A 156 -12.08 3.82 -16.79
C ASP A 156 -11.66 2.59 -15.92
N THR A 157 -11.82 2.73 -14.61
CA THR A 157 -11.59 1.65 -13.64
C THR A 157 -12.79 1.53 -12.69
N ASN A 158 -12.82 0.46 -11.90
CA ASN A 158 -13.76 0.30 -10.80
C ASN A 158 -13.14 0.59 -9.44
N LEU A 159 -11.98 1.29 -9.43
CA LEU A 159 -11.28 1.71 -8.22
C LEU A 159 -11.84 3.02 -7.68
N ASN A 160 -12.20 3.01 -6.40
CA ASN A 160 -12.40 4.21 -5.59
C ASN A 160 -11.43 4.17 -4.42
N ILE A 161 -10.91 5.32 -4.03
CA ILE A 161 -10.11 5.47 -2.83
C ILE A 161 -10.62 6.62 -1.97
N CYS A 162 -10.44 6.50 -0.66
CA CYS A 162 -10.68 7.53 0.33
C CYS A 162 -9.54 7.49 1.35
N LEU A 163 -8.92 8.65 1.60
CA LEU A 163 -7.87 8.74 2.60
C LEU A 163 -8.47 9.06 3.97
N LEU A 164 -7.99 8.37 4.98
CA LEU A 164 -8.39 8.53 6.37
C LEU A 164 -7.23 9.12 7.16
N LYS A 165 -7.48 10.25 7.82
CA LYS A 165 -6.48 10.86 8.69
C LYS A 165 -6.38 10.09 10.00
N SER A 166 -5.16 9.92 10.53
CA SER A 166 -4.98 9.44 11.90
C SER A 166 -5.80 10.25 12.90
N GLY A 167 -6.34 9.59 13.91
CA GLY A 167 -7.17 10.20 14.95
C GLY A 167 -6.40 11.02 15.98
N ASP A 168 -5.08 11.06 15.88
CA ASP A 168 -4.19 11.84 16.74
C ASP A 168 -3.51 13.00 15.99
N PHE A 169 -2.48 13.61 16.60
CA PHE A 169 -1.78 14.78 16.05
C PHE A 169 -0.77 14.44 14.94
N ARG A 170 -0.48 13.14 14.71
CA ARG A 170 0.53 12.72 13.72
C ARG A 170 0.04 12.96 12.29
N GLU A 171 0.98 13.19 11.38
CA GLU A 171 0.72 13.23 9.95
C GLU A 171 0.74 11.83 9.34
N ASP A 172 -0.06 10.91 9.91
CA ASP A 172 -0.26 9.55 9.41
C ASP A 172 -1.62 9.42 8.74
N SER A 173 -1.70 8.53 7.78
CA SER A 173 -2.95 8.25 7.05
C SER A 173 -3.09 6.79 6.69
N GLY A 174 -4.34 6.33 6.63
CA GLY A 174 -4.73 5.08 6.01
C GLY A 174 -5.40 5.31 4.67
N ILE A 175 -5.42 4.30 3.83
CA ILE A 175 -6.17 4.28 2.58
C ILE A 175 -7.29 3.25 2.65
N TYR A 176 -8.53 3.73 2.53
CA TYR A 176 -9.68 2.90 2.27
C TYR A 176 -9.90 2.84 0.76
N PHE A 177 -10.09 1.66 0.22
CA PHE A 177 -10.34 1.50 -1.22
C PHE A 177 -11.41 0.46 -1.49
N SER A 178 -12.13 0.67 -2.58
CA SER A 178 -13.08 -0.29 -3.11
C SER A 178 -12.82 -0.59 -4.58
N ILE A 179 -13.06 -1.84 -4.96
CA ILE A 179 -12.91 -2.36 -6.31
C ILE A 179 -14.16 -3.20 -6.60
N GLY A 180 -15.14 -2.61 -7.28
CA GLY A 180 -16.46 -3.20 -7.39
C GLY A 180 -17.07 -3.41 -6.00
N LYS A 181 -17.36 -4.66 -5.62
CA LYS A 181 -17.89 -5.03 -4.30
C LYS A 181 -16.82 -5.33 -3.25
N PHE A 182 -15.57 -5.41 -3.65
CA PHE A 182 -14.48 -5.62 -2.70
C PHE A 182 -14.11 -4.30 -2.04
N THR A 183 -13.99 -4.30 -0.73
CA THR A 183 -13.53 -3.17 0.06
C THR A 183 -12.39 -3.58 0.97
N SER A 184 -11.44 -2.69 1.18
CA SER A 184 -10.32 -2.92 2.08
C SER A 184 -9.85 -1.62 2.72
N LEU A 185 -9.35 -1.73 3.93
CA LEU A 185 -8.65 -0.67 4.63
C LEU A 185 -7.22 -1.10 4.87
N PHE A 186 -6.28 -0.25 4.47
CA PHE A 186 -4.87 -0.35 4.81
C PHE A 186 -4.54 0.84 5.70
N ASP A 187 -4.54 0.62 7.02
CA ASP A 187 -4.44 1.68 8.02
C ASP A 187 -3.00 2.06 8.36
N VAL A 188 -2.05 1.21 7.99
CA VAL A 188 -0.63 1.47 8.20
C VAL A 188 -0.32 1.72 9.69
N ASP A 189 0.23 2.88 10.04
CA ASP A 189 0.54 3.29 11.42
C ASP A 189 -0.53 4.21 12.02
N SER A 190 -1.64 4.42 11.29
CA SER A 190 -2.67 5.36 11.69
C SER A 190 -3.45 4.88 12.91
N ASN A 191 -3.78 5.81 13.80
CA ASN A 191 -4.72 5.59 14.87
C ASN A 191 -6.15 5.70 14.33
N MET A 192 -6.90 4.59 14.32
CA MET A 192 -8.25 4.50 13.74
C MET A 192 -9.38 5.04 14.62
N ILE A 193 -9.13 6.03 15.47
CA ILE A 193 -10.19 6.74 16.23
C ILE A 193 -11.27 7.30 15.29
N ASN A 194 -10.93 7.58 14.03
CA ASN A 194 -11.85 8.10 13.02
C ASN A 194 -12.62 7.01 12.25
N PHE A 195 -12.58 5.76 12.68
CA PHE A 195 -13.18 4.63 11.97
C PHE A 195 -14.69 4.83 11.71
N ASP A 196 -15.40 5.51 12.60
CA ASP A 196 -16.83 5.84 12.42
C ASP A 196 -17.11 6.74 11.22
N LYS A 197 -16.07 7.36 10.66
CA LYS A 197 -16.15 8.25 9.50
C LYS A 197 -15.75 7.59 8.19
N VAL A 198 -15.46 6.27 8.20
CA VAL A 198 -15.19 5.53 6.98
C VAL A 198 -16.45 5.57 6.10
N PRO A 199 -16.33 5.93 4.83
CA PRO A 199 -17.48 5.94 3.93
C PRO A 199 -18.15 4.57 3.91
N LYS A 200 -19.45 4.56 4.08
CA LYS A 200 -20.25 3.35 3.84
C LYS A 200 -20.30 3.11 2.34
N VAL A 201 -19.78 2.00 1.90
CA VAL A 201 -19.83 1.53 0.51
C VAL A 201 -20.94 0.52 0.35
#